data_c3289de4d13ee263fb8f1126efb46a5a
#
_entry.id   c3289de4d13ee263fb8f1126efb46a5a
#
_cell.length_a   1.000
_cell.length_b   1.000
_cell.length_c   1.000
_cell.angle_alpha   90.00
_cell.angle_beta   90.00
_cell.angle_gamma   90.00
#
_symmetry.space_group_name_H-M   'P 1'
#
loop_
_entity.id
_entity.type
_entity.pdbx_description
1 polymer ?
#
loop_
_entity_poly.entity_id
_entity_poly.type
_entity_poly.pdbx_seq_one_letter_code
_entity_poly.pdbx_strand_id
1 'polypeptide(L)'
;MVIREAMITDAAAICRISSKDLGYECEESFVKERMEKLEANREVVFVAELEGAVAGYVHAEVYSLLYWEPMVNILGLAVSSDYRRQGVGKILMQQVEEWAKEKGIKEIRLNSGGTRKGAHEFYRAIGFDDEKVQVRFLKALD
;
A
#
# COMPACT_ATOMS: atom_id res chain seq x y z
N MET A 1 -8.30 -13.63 10.30
CA MET A 1 -8.01 -12.52 9.36
C MET A 1 -8.06 -13.04 7.94
N VAL A 2 -8.79 -12.38 7.08
CA VAL A 2 -8.90 -12.73 5.66
C VAL A 2 -8.22 -11.67 4.82
N ILE A 3 -7.31 -12.09 3.93
CA ILE A 3 -6.67 -11.19 2.96
C ILE A 3 -7.26 -11.50 1.60
N ARG A 4 -7.73 -10.49 0.91
CA ARG A 4 -8.34 -10.61 -0.41
C ARG A 4 -8.12 -9.37 -1.26
N GLU A 5 -8.34 -9.47 -2.56
CA GLU A 5 -8.34 -8.30 -3.40
C GLU A 5 -9.51 -7.38 -3.04
N ALA A 6 -9.28 -6.08 -3.13
CA ALA A 6 -10.29 -5.08 -2.83
C ALA A 6 -11.40 -5.10 -3.89
N MET A 7 -12.63 -4.83 -3.45
CA MET A 7 -13.80 -4.64 -4.30
C MET A 7 -14.25 -3.19 -4.20
N ILE A 8 -15.05 -2.75 -5.13
CA ILE A 8 -15.59 -1.37 -5.13
C ILE A 8 -16.30 -1.05 -3.82
N THR A 9 -16.95 -2.04 -3.21
CA THR A 9 -17.64 -1.88 -1.93
C THR A 9 -16.69 -1.58 -0.77
N ASP A 10 -15.38 -1.75 -0.95
CA ASP A 10 -14.38 -1.42 0.06
C ASP A 10 -13.95 0.05 0.03
N ALA A 11 -14.42 0.82 -0.96
CA ALA A 11 -13.98 2.21 -1.16
C ALA A 11 -14.23 3.09 0.07
N ALA A 12 -15.35 2.92 0.75
CA ALA A 12 -15.66 3.69 1.97
C ALA A 12 -14.63 3.43 3.08
N ALA A 13 -14.28 2.16 3.29
CA ALA A 13 -13.31 1.78 4.31
C ALA A 13 -11.90 2.28 3.95
N ILE A 14 -11.49 2.14 2.69
CA ILE A 14 -10.19 2.62 2.20
C ILE A 14 -10.10 4.13 2.38
N CYS A 15 -11.15 4.86 2.01
CA CYS A 15 -11.22 6.31 2.19
C CYS A 15 -11.09 6.69 3.67
N ARG A 16 -11.84 6.04 4.53
CA ARG A 16 -11.83 6.32 5.97
C ARG A 16 -10.45 6.08 6.58
N ILE A 17 -9.82 4.95 6.24
CA ILE A 17 -8.49 4.62 6.75
C ILE A 17 -7.44 5.59 6.22
N SER A 18 -7.50 5.94 4.93
CA SER A 18 -6.58 6.90 4.33
C SER A 18 -6.68 8.27 4.98
N SER A 19 -7.89 8.73 5.27
CA SER A 19 -8.12 10.02 5.89
C SER A 19 -7.67 10.04 7.35
N LYS A 20 -8.07 9.03 8.12
CA LYS A 20 -7.80 8.97 9.55
C LYS A 20 -6.36 8.58 9.86
N ASP A 21 -5.82 7.60 9.18
CA ASP A 21 -4.56 6.96 9.55
C ASP A 21 -3.36 7.36 8.69
N LEU A 22 -3.57 7.84 7.47
CA LEU A 22 -2.52 8.42 6.63
C LEU A 22 -2.58 9.94 6.56
N GLY A 23 -3.69 10.54 6.98
CA GLY A 23 -3.84 11.99 6.97
C GLY A 23 -4.15 12.61 5.61
N TYR A 24 -4.58 11.81 4.65
CA TYR A 24 -4.95 12.29 3.32
C TYR A 24 -6.47 12.41 3.22
N GLU A 25 -6.97 13.64 3.15
CA GLU A 25 -8.38 13.86 2.90
C GLU A 25 -8.74 13.30 1.53
N CYS A 26 -9.76 12.45 1.49
CA CYS A 26 -10.27 11.91 0.24
C CYS A 26 -11.76 11.64 0.36
N GLU A 27 -12.40 11.56 -0.79
CA GLU A 27 -13.82 11.25 -0.87
C GLU A 27 -14.01 9.83 -1.39
N GLU A 28 -15.06 9.17 -0.91
CA GLU A 28 -15.37 7.80 -1.32
C GLU A 28 -15.56 7.69 -2.83
N SER A 29 -16.23 8.66 -3.44
CA SER A 29 -16.45 8.68 -4.90
C SER A 29 -15.14 8.72 -5.68
N PHE A 30 -14.15 9.44 -5.17
CA PHE A 30 -12.83 9.49 -5.79
C PHE A 30 -12.12 8.14 -5.70
N VAL A 31 -12.18 7.49 -4.53
CA VAL A 31 -11.59 6.17 -4.34
C VAL A 31 -12.25 5.16 -5.28
N LYS A 32 -13.58 5.17 -5.39
CA LYS A 32 -14.31 4.30 -6.32
C LYS A 32 -13.84 4.48 -7.75
N GLU A 33 -13.73 5.73 -8.21
CA GLU A 33 -13.28 6.05 -9.57
C GLU A 33 -11.87 5.53 -9.82
N ARG A 34 -10.97 5.74 -8.85
CA ARG A 34 -9.60 5.23 -8.97
C ARG A 34 -9.56 3.70 -9.02
N MET A 35 -10.38 3.03 -8.21
CA MET A 35 -10.44 1.58 -8.21
C MET A 35 -10.98 1.03 -9.55
N GLU A 36 -11.92 1.70 -10.16
CA GLU A 36 -12.44 1.32 -11.47
C GLU A 36 -11.41 1.44 -12.58
N LYS A 37 -10.41 2.31 -12.39
CA LYS A 37 -9.33 2.56 -13.36
C LYS A 37 -8.05 1.77 -13.09
N LEU A 38 -8.04 0.89 -12.09
CA LEU A 38 -6.86 0.07 -11.82
C LEU A 38 -6.54 -0.82 -13.02
N GLU A 39 -5.26 -0.89 -13.36
CA GLU A 39 -4.78 -1.76 -14.43
C GLU A 39 -4.41 -3.11 -13.82
N ALA A 40 -5.31 -4.10 -13.97
CA ALA A 40 -5.20 -5.39 -13.28
C ALA A 40 -3.90 -6.16 -13.52
N ASN A 41 -3.25 -5.92 -14.65
CA ASN A 41 -1.96 -6.58 -14.96
C ASN A 41 -0.76 -5.84 -14.33
N ARG A 42 -0.97 -4.64 -13.83
CA ARG A 42 0.11 -3.80 -13.29
C ARG A 42 -0.10 -3.40 -11.84
N GLU A 43 -1.35 -3.30 -11.38
CA GLU A 43 -1.67 -2.81 -10.03
C GLU A 43 -2.53 -3.83 -9.29
N VAL A 44 -2.43 -3.80 -7.97
CA VAL A 44 -3.28 -4.60 -7.10
C VAL A 44 -3.57 -3.83 -5.82
N VAL A 45 -4.75 -4.03 -5.29
CA VAL A 45 -5.11 -3.55 -3.95
C VAL A 45 -5.59 -4.76 -3.16
N PHE A 46 -4.94 -5.03 -2.03
CA PHE A 46 -5.39 -6.05 -1.09
C PHE A 46 -5.95 -5.39 0.16
N VAL A 47 -7.01 -5.97 0.70
CA VAL A 47 -7.55 -5.56 1.99
C VAL A 47 -7.47 -6.73 2.96
N ALA A 48 -7.36 -6.38 4.24
CA ALA A 48 -7.40 -7.33 5.33
C ALA A 48 -8.73 -7.17 6.07
N GLU A 49 -9.50 -8.25 6.15
CA GLU A 49 -10.72 -8.27 6.97
C GLU A 49 -10.44 -8.91 8.31
N LEU A 50 -10.88 -8.26 9.36
CA LEU A 50 -10.81 -8.75 10.72
C LEU A 50 -12.18 -8.56 11.34
N GLU A 51 -12.78 -9.65 11.82
CA GLU A 51 -14.12 -9.60 12.42
C GLU A 51 -15.18 -8.97 11.49
N GLY A 52 -15.07 -9.24 10.20
CA GLY A 52 -16.02 -8.75 9.20
C GLY A 52 -15.85 -7.31 8.76
N ALA A 53 -14.81 -6.62 9.25
CA ALA A 53 -14.51 -5.24 8.88
C ALA A 53 -13.16 -5.14 8.21
N VAL A 54 -13.00 -4.15 7.31
CA VAL A 54 -11.71 -3.88 6.68
C VAL A 54 -10.80 -3.21 7.71
N ALA A 55 -9.72 -3.89 8.07
CA ALA A 55 -8.75 -3.44 9.07
C ALA A 55 -7.57 -2.69 8.46
N GLY A 56 -7.33 -2.87 7.17
CA GLY A 56 -6.24 -2.21 6.48
C GLY A 56 -6.22 -2.54 5.00
N TYR A 57 -5.37 -1.84 4.26
CA TYR A 57 -5.19 -2.10 2.83
C TYR A 57 -3.76 -1.83 2.39
N VAL A 58 -3.39 -2.43 1.28
CA VAL A 58 -2.13 -2.12 0.58
C VAL A 58 -2.42 -1.96 -0.90
N HIS A 59 -1.83 -0.93 -1.50
CA HIS A 59 -1.88 -0.68 -2.94
C HIS A 59 -0.47 -0.82 -3.50
N ALA A 60 -0.27 -1.69 -4.46
CA ALA A 60 1.02 -1.98 -5.05
C ALA A 60 0.94 -1.94 -6.57
N GLU A 61 2.08 -1.66 -7.20
CA GLU A 61 2.19 -1.62 -8.66
C GLU A 61 3.50 -2.24 -9.12
N VAL A 62 3.52 -2.70 -10.35
CA VAL A 62 4.77 -3.05 -11.03
C VAL A 62 5.45 -1.75 -11.43
N TYR A 63 6.69 -1.58 -11.02
CA TYR A 63 7.49 -0.37 -11.22
C TYR A 63 8.63 -0.71 -12.19
N SER A 64 8.51 -0.25 -13.41
CA SER A 64 9.45 -0.59 -14.49
C SER A 64 10.33 0.60 -14.83
N LEU A 65 11.64 0.39 -14.73
CA LEU A 65 12.65 1.37 -15.11
C LEU A 65 13.36 0.89 -16.37
N LEU A 66 13.92 1.81 -17.14
CA LEU A 66 14.66 1.44 -18.35
C LEU A 66 16.01 0.79 -18.04
N TYR A 67 16.54 0.98 -16.84
CA TYR A 67 17.91 0.60 -16.48
C TYR A 67 17.99 -0.40 -15.34
N TRP A 68 16.87 -0.97 -14.90
CA TRP A 68 16.83 -1.94 -13.82
C TRP A 68 15.71 -2.95 -14.04
N GLU A 69 15.82 -4.11 -13.42
CA GLU A 69 14.76 -5.10 -13.45
C GLU A 69 13.47 -4.52 -12.81
N PRO A 70 12.29 -4.89 -13.29
CA PRO A 70 11.05 -4.43 -12.68
C PRO A 70 10.99 -4.77 -11.20
N MET A 71 10.48 -3.84 -10.42
CA MET A 71 10.25 -3.99 -8.99
C MET A 71 8.76 -3.83 -8.69
N VAL A 72 8.34 -4.20 -7.50
CA VAL A 72 7.03 -3.81 -7.00
C VAL A 72 7.22 -2.53 -6.18
N ASN A 73 6.38 -1.55 -6.43
CA ASN A 73 6.35 -0.31 -5.66
C ASN A 73 5.09 -0.27 -4.80
N ILE A 74 5.25 -0.02 -3.52
CA ILE A 74 4.11 0.17 -2.62
C ILE A 74 3.68 1.62 -2.72
N LEU A 75 2.46 1.83 -3.20
CA LEU A 75 1.86 3.16 -3.34
C LEU A 75 1.18 3.61 -2.05
N GLY A 76 0.69 2.68 -1.26
CA GLY A 76 0.07 2.98 0.01
C GLY A 76 -0.08 1.73 0.86
N LEU A 77 0.15 1.87 2.14
CA LEU A 77 -0.11 0.85 3.15
C LEU A 77 -0.68 1.54 4.37
N ALA A 78 -1.86 1.16 4.78
CA ALA A 78 -2.50 1.74 5.94
C ALA A 78 -3.26 0.70 6.73
N VAL A 79 -3.12 0.77 8.04
CA VAL A 79 -3.85 -0.08 8.98
C VAL A 79 -4.69 0.82 9.88
N SER A 80 -5.96 0.47 10.03
CA SER A 80 -6.86 1.19 10.93
C SER A 80 -6.29 1.19 12.35
N SER A 81 -6.32 2.35 13.00
CA SER A 81 -5.87 2.49 14.38
C SER A 81 -6.63 1.59 15.35
N ASP A 82 -7.84 1.16 14.97
CA ASP A 82 -8.65 0.25 15.77
C ASP A 82 -8.10 -1.18 15.79
N TYR A 83 -7.20 -1.51 14.87
CA TYR A 83 -6.69 -2.87 14.68
C TYR A 83 -5.16 -2.94 14.74
N ARG A 84 -4.51 -1.97 15.35
CA ARG A 84 -3.04 -1.95 15.47
C ARG A 84 -2.54 -3.08 16.35
N ARG A 85 -1.29 -3.48 16.13
CA ARG A 85 -0.59 -4.53 16.88
C ARG A 85 -1.18 -5.92 16.70
N GLN A 86 -1.95 -6.14 15.63
CA GLN A 86 -2.52 -7.45 15.31
C GLN A 86 -1.87 -8.08 14.07
N GLY A 87 -0.77 -7.50 13.61
CA GLY A 87 -0.03 -8.04 12.47
C GLY A 87 -0.65 -7.78 11.11
N VAL A 88 -1.62 -6.87 11.02
CA VAL A 88 -2.33 -6.57 9.76
C VAL A 88 -1.38 -6.09 8.67
N GLY A 89 -0.53 -5.12 8.98
CA GLY A 89 0.43 -4.58 8.02
C GLY A 89 1.41 -5.63 7.52
N LYS A 90 1.93 -6.45 8.42
CA LYS A 90 2.85 -7.53 8.07
C LYS A 90 2.21 -8.54 7.12
N ILE A 91 0.98 -8.93 7.40
CA ILE A 91 0.28 -9.92 6.58
C ILE A 91 -0.08 -9.34 5.20
N LEU A 92 -0.48 -8.07 5.16
CA LEU A 92 -0.71 -7.39 3.88
C LEU A 92 0.56 -7.35 3.03
N MET A 93 1.71 -7.04 3.65
CA MET A 93 2.99 -7.02 2.93
C MET A 93 3.41 -8.42 2.48
N GLN A 94 3.14 -9.45 3.27
CA GLN A 94 3.38 -10.83 2.85
C GLN A 94 2.56 -11.19 1.61
N GLN A 95 1.33 -10.71 1.52
CA GLN A 95 0.49 -10.92 0.34
C GLN A 95 1.08 -10.24 -0.88
N VAL A 96 1.64 -9.04 -0.73
CA VAL A 96 2.32 -8.35 -1.83
C VAL A 96 3.57 -9.14 -2.26
N GLU A 97 4.31 -9.70 -1.32
CA GLU A 97 5.47 -10.54 -1.62
C GLU A 97 5.07 -11.75 -2.48
N GLU A 98 3.96 -12.39 -2.16
CA GLU A 98 3.46 -13.51 -2.98
C GLU A 98 3.06 -13.04 -4.39
N TRP A 99 2.40 -11.90 -4.47
CA TRP A 99 2.03 -11.30 -5.77
C TRP A 99 3.26 -10.98 -6.62
N ALA A 100 4.31 -10.43 -5.99
CA ALA A 100 5.57 -10.14 -6.67
C ALA A 100 6.24 -11.43 -7.18
N LYS A 101 6.28 -12.47 -6.36
CA LYS A 101 6.86 -13.76 -6.72
C LYS A 101 6.14 -14.40 -7.90
N GLU A 102 4.83 -14.32 -7.92
CA GLU A 102 4.03 -14.84 -9.05
C GLU A 102 4.40 -14.17 -10.36
N LYS A 103 4.85 -12.93 -10.33
CA LYS A 103 5.29 -12.17 -11.50
C LYS A 103 6.78 -12.29 -11.80
N GLY A 104 7.50 -13.08 -11.00
CA GLY A 104 8.95 -13.21 -11.14
C GLY A 104 9.74 -12.00 -10.69
N ILE A 105 9.10 -11.11 -9.91
CA ILE A 105 9.73 -9.89 -9.41
C ILE A 105 10.39 -10.20 -8.07
N LYS A 106 11.61 -9.71 -7.89
CA LYS A 106 12.47 -10.08 -6.75
C LYS A 106 12.67 -8.97 -5.74
N GLU A 107 12.23 -7.75 -6.03
CA GLU A 107 12.46 -6.61 -5.15
C GLU A 107 11.18 -5.80 -4.98
N ILE A 108 10.98 -5.30 -3.76
CA ILE A 108 9.87 -4.42 -3.41
C ILE A 108 10.47 -3.14 -2.85
N ARG A 109 9.99 -2.01 -3.34
CA ARG A 109 10.41 -0.71 -2.87
C ARG A 109 9.23 0.10 -2.36
N LEU A 110 9.52 1.09 -1.54
CA LEU A 110 8.53 2.08 -1.12
C LEU A 110 9.23 3.38 -0.72
N ASN A 111 8.46 4.44 -0.66
CA ASN A 111 8.90 5.69 -0.06
C ASN A 111 8.07 5.92 1.20
N SER A 112 8.72 6.36 2.27
CA SER A 112 8.06 6.73 3.51
C SER A 112 8.59 8.10 3.94
N GLY A 113 7.69 8.99 4.36
CA GLY A 113 8.07 10.33 4.80
C GLY A 113 9.14 10.29 5.88
N GLY A 114 10.12 11.20 5.79
CA GLY A 114 11.30 11.18 6.67
C GLY A 114 11.01 11.33 8.15
N THR A 115 9.83 11.86 8.52
CA THR A 115 9.43 12.04 9.92
C THR A 115 8.64 10.86 10.50
N ARG A 116 8.27 9.89 9.65
CA ARG A 116 7.44 8.76 10.06
C ARG A 116 8.28 7.64 10.67
N LYS A 117 8.85 7.90 11.86
CA LYS A 117 9.82 6.99 12.50
C LYS A 117 9.24 5.60 12.84
N GLY A 118 7.99 5.56 13.30
CA GLY A 118 7.32 4.29 13.61
C GLY A 118 7.14 3.42 12.37
N ALA A 119 6.80 4.04 11.23
CA ALA A 119 6.68 3.32 9.97
C ALA A 119 8.04 2.76 9.53
N HIS A 120 9.12 3.55 9.69
CA HIS A 120 10.47 3.10 9.35
C HIS A 120 10.88 1.87 10.17
N GLU A 121 10.59 1.86 11.46
CA GLU A 121 10.86 0.72 12.31
C GLU A 121 10.10 -0.52 11.86
N PHE A 122 8.82 -0.33 11.48
CA PHE A 122 8.00 -1.41 10.95
C PHE A 122 8.63 -2.01 9.69
N TYR A 123 9.03 -1.18 8.73
CA TYR A 123 9.62 -1.67 7.48
C TYR A 123 10.93 -2.41 7.72
N ARG A 124 11.77 -1.91 8.61
CA ARG A 124 13.02 -2.60 8.98
C ARG A 124 12.73 -3.95 9.60
N ALA A 125 11.74 -4.01 10.47
CA ALA A 125 11.35 -5.24 11.16
C ALA A 125 10.87 -6.34 10.21
N ILE A 126 10.27 -5.96 9.07
CA ILE A 126 9.79 -6.93 8.07
C ILE A 126 10.78 -7.15 6.92
N GLY A 127 12.00 -6.63 7.02
CA GLY A 127 13.10 -6.99 6.11
C GLY A 127 13.55 -5.95 5.10
N PHE A 128 13.02 -4.73 5.14
CA PHE A 128 13.54 -3.64 4.30
C PHE A 128 14.84 -3.12 4.91
N ASP A 129 15.93 -3.14 4.15
CA ASP A 129 17.25 -2.84 4.68
C ASP A 129 18.07 -1.82 3.89
N ASP A 130 17.83 -1.65 2.61
CA ASP A 130 18.56 -0.70 1.77
C ASP A 130 17.82 0.65 1.77
N GLU A 131 18.23 1.53 2.71
CA GLU A 131 17.58 2.81 2.94
C GLU A 131 18.31 3.95 2.24
N LYS A 132 17.52 4.86 1.65
CA LYS A 132 18.06 6.02 0.96
C LYS A 132 17.15 7.21 1.19
N VAL A 133 17.72 8.32 1.65
CA VAL A 133 16.97 9.56 1.81
C VAL A 133 16.92 10.28 0.47
N GLN A 134 15.72 10.65 0.05
CA GLN A 134 15.50 11.33 -1.21
C GLN A 134 14.62 12.56 -1.02
N VAL A 135 14.80 13.54 -1.88
CA VAL A 135 13.98 14.76 -1.89
C VAL A 135 12.90 14.60 -2.95
N ARG A 136 11.64 14.79 -2.54
CA ARG A 136 10.53 14.79 -3.49
C ARG A 136 10.34 16.21 -4.03
N PHE A 137 10.22 16.35 -5.36
CA PHE A 137 9.89 17.60 -6.02
C PHE A 137 8.48 17.49 -6.61
N LEU A 138 7.68 18.50 -6.41
CA LEU A 138 6.31 18.57 -6.95
C LEU A 138 6.13 19.90 -7.69
N LYS A 139 5.59 19.83 -8.89
CA LYS A 139 5.28 21.03 -9.68
C LYS A 139 3.85 20.92 -10.20
N ALA A 140 3.01 21.88 -9.83
CA ALA A 140 1.67 21.95 -10.38
C ALA A 140 1.74 22.48 -11.83
N LEU A 141 0.94 21.92 -12.71
CA LEU A 141 0.85 22.35 -14.10
C LEU A 141 -0.43 23.15 -14.31
N ASP A 142 -0.34 24.22 -15.10
CA ASP A 142 -1.47 25.09 -15.41
C ASP A 142 -2.44 24.40 -16.39
#